data_58af8ce86bebd0336bff7a1388c153d2
#
_entry.id   58af8ce86bebd0336bff7a1388c153d2
#
_cell.length_a   1.000
_cell.length_b   1.000
_cell.length_c   1.000
_cell.angle_alpha   90.00
_cell.angle_beta   90.00
_cell.angle_gamma   90.00
#
_symmetry.space_group_name_H-M   'P 1'
#
loop_
_entity.id
_entity.type
_entity.pdbx_description
1 polymer ?
#
loop_
_entity_poly.entity_id
_entity_poly.type
_entity_poly.pdbx_seq_one_letter_code
_entity_poly.pdbx_strand_id
1 'polypeptide(L)'
;MYPIKTPKKLIEVALPLDAINAACAYEKMPGIGAHPRGIHLWWARRPLAAARAVIFAQMVNDPGYQQGGGFKYGVNKEKAEIERERLFKIIEDLVQWENTNNEEVLSRARAEILRSWRDTCELNKAHPLAAELFNPDKLPAFHDPFAGGGALPLEAQRLGLESHASDLNPVAVTINKAMIEIPPKFAGRAPVGPAPDLRGKASQEMFSKQWQGAQGLAEDVRRYG
;
A
#
# COMPACT_ATOMS: atom_id res chain seq x y z
N MET A 1 2.45 32.47 10.26
CA MET A 1 2.18 31.07 9.87
C MET A 1 3.40 30.24 10.25
N TYR A 2 3.26 29.21 11.06
CA TYR A 2 4.37 28.32 11.40
C TYR A 2 4.58 27.35 10.22
N PRO A 3 5.75 27.38 9.56
CA PRO A 3 5.98 26.50 8.41
C PRO A 3 6.17 25.05 8.87
N ILE A 4 5.48 24.14 8.21
CA ILE A 4 5.72 22.70 8.39
C ILE A 4 7.08 22.34 7.80
N LYS A 5 7.88 21.63 8.58
CA LYS A 5 9.21 21.16 8.19
C LYS A 5 9.10 19.75 7.63
N THR A 6 9.44 19.59 6.37
CA THR A 6 9.44 18.25 5.71
C THR A 6 10.84 17.94 5.18
N PRO A 7 11.37 16.74 5.46
CA PRO A 7 12.56 16.24 4.75
C PRO A 7 12.24 16.07 3.27
N LYS A 8 13.26 16.13 2.42
CA LYS A 8 13.11 15.77 1.02
C LYS A 8 12.78 14.27 0.91
N LYS A 9 11.83 13.94 0.06
CA LYS A 9 11.38 12.56 -0.11
C LYS A 9 12.22 11.82 -1.15
N LEU A 10 12.27 10.51 -1.04
CA LEU A 10 13.05 9.66 -1.95
C LEU A 10 12.63 9.90 -3.41
N ILE A 11 11.31 10.03 -3.68
CA ILE A 11 10.77 10.29 -5.01
C ILE A 11 11.26 11.60 -5.64
N GLU A 12 11.65 12.58 -4.82
CA GLU A 12 12.15 13.88 -5.31
C GLU A 12 13.63 13.82 -5.72
N VAL A 13 14.31 12.71 -5.42
CA VAL A 13 15.74 12.55 -5.66
C VAL A 13 16.02 11.50 -6.73
N ALA A 14 15.60 10.26 -6.49
CA ALA A 14 15.82 9.16 -7.43
C ALA A 14 14.88 7.98 -7.19
N LEU A 15 14.66 7.19 -8.23
CA LEU A 15 13.89 5.94 -8.21
C LEU A 15 14.58 4.89 -9.09
N PRO A 16 14.48 3.59 -8.77
CA PRO A 16 14.94 2.49 -9.63
C PRO A 16 13.95 2.26 -10.78
N LEU A 17 13.90 3.20 -11.74
CA LEU A 17 12.89 3.26 -12.80
C LEU A 17 12.87 2.02 -13.67
N ASP A 18 14.02 1.40 -13.95
CA ASP A 18 14.11 0.21 -14.80
C ASP A 18 13.36 -0.97 -14.17
N ALA A 19 13.57 -1.21 -12.87
CA ALA A 19 12.89 -2.26 -12.13
C ALA A 19 11.38 -1.99 -12.04
N ILE A 20 10.99 -0.75 -11.77
CA ILE A 20 9.56 -0.35 -11.71
C ILE A 20 8.89 -0.55 -13.06
N ASN A 21 9.53 -0.13 -14.16
CA ASN A 21 8.99 -0.26 -15.50
C ASN A 21 8.87 -1.72 -15.93
N ALA A 22 9.89 -2.56 -15.63
CA ALA A 22 9.85 -3.98 -15.90
C ALA A 22 8.70 -4.68 -15.16
N ALA A 23 8.51 -4.38 -13.87
CA ALA A 23 7.40 -4.90 -13.09
C ALA A 23 6.03 -4.46 -13.62
N CYS A 24 5.90 -3.19 -14.04
CA CYS A 24 4.68 -2.67 -14.68
C CYS A 24 4.37 -3.35 -16.02
N ALA A 25 5.41 -3.70 -16.77
CA ALA A 25 5.25 -4.45 -18.04
C ALA A 25 4.80 -5.88 -17.75
N TYR A 26 5.42 -6.55 -16.78
CA TYR A 26 5.05 -7.90 -16.35
C TYR A 26 3.59 -7.98 -15.87
N GLU A 27 3.15 -7.03 -15.03
CA GLU A 27 1.76 -6.97 -14.53
C GLU A 27 0.71 -6.92 -15.65
N LYS A 28 1.06 -6.41 -16.83
CA LYS A 28 0.16 -6.29 -17.99
C LYS A 28 0.08 -7.56 -18.83
N MET A 29 0.96 -8.52 -18.60
CA MET A 29 1.01 -9.75 -19.39
C MET A 29 -0.29 -10.55 -19.28
N PRO A 30 -0.70 -11.26 -20.35
CA PRO A 30 -1.78 -12.24 -20.27
C PRO A 30 -1.43 -13.33 -19.26
N GLY A 31 -2.43 -13.83 -18.54
CA GLY A 31 -2.24 -14.94 -17.60
C GLY A 31 -1.83 -14.56 -16.19
N ILE A 32 -1.55 -13.29 -15.90
CA ILE A 32 -1.35 -12.83 -14.52
C ILE A 32 -2.66 -13.03 -13.75
N GLY A 33 -2.64 -13.99 -12.83
CA GLY A 33 -3.78 -14.36 -11.99
C GLY A 33 -3.99 -13.40 -10.82
N ALA A 34 -5.15 -13.51 -10.15
CA ALA A 34 -5.50 -12.76 -8.93
C ALA A 34 -5.39 -11.23 -9.05
N HIS A 35 -5.42 -10.68 -10.26
CA HIS A 35 -5.35 -9.25 -10.49
C HIS A 35 -6.72 -8.60 -10.22
N PRO A 36 -6.80 -7.43 -9.54
CA PRO A 36 -8.06 -6.70 -9.28
C PRO A 36 -8.91 -6.40 -10.52
N ARG A 37 -8.28 -6.37 -11.72
CA ARG A 37 -9.02 -6.29 -13.00
C ARG A 37 -10.08 -7.38 -13.18
N GLY A 38 -9.95 -8.50 -12.45
CA GLY A 38 -10.95 -9.56 -12.45
C GLY A 38 -12.29 -9.15 -11.83
N ILE A 39 -12.32 -8.14 -10.96
CA ILE A 39 -13.55 -7.59 -10.41
C ILE A 39 -14.28 -6.77 -11.47
N HIS A 40 -13.60 -5.82 -12.07
CA HIS A 40 -14.08 -5.00 -13.16
C HIS A 40 -12.94 -4.42 -14.00
N LEU A 41 -13.08 -4.43 -15.32
CA LEU A 41 -12.10 -3.88 -16.24
C LEU A 41 -12.26 -2.36 -16.36
N TRP A 42 -11.54 -1.60 -15.53
CA TRP A 42 -11.50 -0.14 -15.64
C TRP A 42 -10.53 0.29 -16.74
N TRP A 43 -10.92 1.17 -17.63
CA TRP A 43 -10.11 1.56 -18.81
C TRP A 43 -8.84 2.33 -18.49
N ALA A 44 -8.85 3.21 -17.48
CA ALA A 44 -7.72 4.10 -17.11
C ALA A 44 -6.95 3.53 -15.89
N ARG A 45 -6.62 2.22 -15.90
CA ARG A 45 -5.91 1.58 -14.78
C ARG A 45 -4.47 2.04 -14.68
N ARG A 46 -4.03 2.33 -13.47
CA ARG A 46 -2.61 2.49 -13.12
C ARG A 46 -2.04 1.12 -12.72
N PRO A 47 -0.79 0.79 -13.11
CA PRO A 47 -0.13 -0.42 -12.61
C PRO A 47 0.00 -0.38 -11.09
N LEU A 48 -0.29 -1.51 -10.43
CA LEU A 48 -0.18 -1.64 -8.97
C LEU A 48 1.28 -1.52 -8.53
N ALA A 49 2.22 -2.09 -9.31
CA ALA A 49 3.66 -1.96 -9.06
C ALA A 49 4.10 -0.50 -9.00
N ALA A 50 3.70 0.32 -9.99
CA ALA A 50 4.00 1.75 -9.99
C ALA A 50 3.37 2.47 -8.80
N ALA A 51 2.11 2.15 -8.47
CA ALA A 51 1.41 2.75 -7.33
C ALA A 51 2.16 2.48 -6.01
N ARG A 52 2.60 1.23 -5.77
CA ARG A 52 3.39 0.87 -4.57
C ARG A 52 4.71 1.61 -4.51
N ALA A 53 5.46 1.63 -5.60
CA ALA A 53 6.75 2.32 -5.67
C ALA A 53 6.62 3.82 -5.39
N VAL A 54 5.65 4.47 -6.02
CA VAL A 54 5.42 5.92 -5.88
C VAL A 54 5.00 6.28 -4.47
N ILE A 55 4.02 5.55 -3.89
CA ILE A 55 3.55 5.81 -2.52
C ILE A 55 4.68 5.58 -1.52
N PHE A 56 5.41 4.46 -1.63
CA PHE A 56 6.56 4.20 -0.76
C PHE A 56 7.59 5.33 -0.84
N ALA A 57 8.01 5.71 -2.04
CA ALA A 57 9.03 6.73 -2.24
C ALA A 57 8.57 8.14 -1.84
N GLN A 58 7.26 8.42 -1.88
CA GLN A 58 6.67 9.66 -1.37
C GLN A 58 6.65 9.71 0.17
N MET A 59 6.50 8.56 0.82
CA MET A 59 6.44 8.49 2.27
C MET A 59 7.83 8.43 2.92
N VAL A 60 8.83 7.89 2.25
CA VAL A 60 10.19 7.68 2.77
C VAL A 60 11.09 8.88 2.51
N ASN A 61 11.86 9.28 3.52
CA ASN A 61 12.80 10.40 3.44
C ASN A 61 14.07 9.99 2.70
N ASP A 62 14.60 10.85 1.83
CA ASP A 62 15.90 10.64 1.21
C ASP A 62 17.03 10.79 2.25
N PRO A 63 17.96 9.83 2.34
CA PRO A 63 19.02 9.84 3.35
C PRO A 63 20.05 10.96 3.19
N GLY A 64 20.15 11.55 1.99
CA GLY A 64 21.15 12.57 1.66
C GLY A 64 20.68 14.01 1.84
N TYR A 65 19.38 14.24 2.07
CA TYR A 65 18.81 15.57 2.07
C TYR A 65 18.13 15.95 3.38
N GLN A 66 18.29 17.20 3.76
CA GLN A 66 17.49 17.87 4.78
C GLN A 66 16.34 18.68 4.17
N GLN A 67 15.54 19.25 5.05
CA GLN A 67 14.55 20.24 4.71
C GLN A 67 15.16 21.36 3.83
N GLY A 68 14.47 21.74 2.77
CA GLY A 68 14.92 22.78 1.84
C GLY A 68 15.81 22.28 0.68
N GLY A 69 16.01 20.98 0.55
CA GLY A 69 16.66 20.36 -0.61
C GLY A 69 18.19 20.42 -0.62
N GLY A 70 18.82 20.84 0.48
CA GLY A 70 20.27 20.74 0.66
C GLY A 70 20.70 19.41 1.25
N PHE A 71 21.98 19.06 1.10
CA PHE A 71 22.53 17.93 1.83
C PHE A 71 22.45 18.15 3.34
N LYS A 72 22.15 17.09 4.06
CA LYS A 72 22.16 17.10 5.52
C LYS A 72 23.57 17.45 6.00
N TYR A 73 23.70 18.48 6.85
CA TYR A 73 24.98 18.86 7.40
C TYR A 73 25.61 17.66 8.13
N GLY A 74 26.87 17.35 7.79
CA GLY A 74 27.58 16.19 8.36
C GLY A 74 27.18 14.82 7.78
N VAL A 75 26.31 14.74 6.79
CA VAL A 75 26.02 13.47 6.09
C VAL A 75 27.17 13.14 5.17
N ASN A 76 27.77 11.97 5.36
CA ASN A 76 28.70 11.38 4.42
C ASN A 76 27.92 10.96 3.17
N LYS A 77 28.32 11.47 1.99
CA LYS A 77 27.68 11.17 0.71
C LYS A 77 27.67 9.68 0.38
N GLU A 78 28.76 8.97 0.66
CA GLU A 78 28.88 7.53 0.43
C GLU A 78 27.89 6.75 1.29
N LYS A 79 27.75 7.10 2.58
CA LYS A 79 26.76 6.46 3.45
C LYS A 79 25.32 6.75 3.01
N ALA A 80 25.06 7.97 2.53
CA ALA A 80 23.74 8.30 2.00
C ALA A 80 23.42 7.51 0.72
N GLU A 81 24.41 7.29 -0.13
CA GLU A 81 24.24 6.49 -1.34
C GLU A 81 23.98 5.01 -1.01
N ILE A 82 24.78 4.42 -0.12
CA ILE A 82 24.56 3.04 0.36
C ILE A 82 23.14 2.87 0.94
N GLU A 83 22.70 3.84 1.75
CA GLU A 83 21.36 3.79 2.34
C GLU A 83 20.26 3.98 1.28
N ARG A 84 20.49 4.79 0.25
CA ARG A 84 19.56 4.94 -0.88
C ARG A 84 19.47 3.66 -1.70
N GLU A 85 20.59 2.99 -1.95
CA GLU A 85 20.60 1.68 -2.61
C GLU A 85 19.83 0.64 -1.79
N ARG A 86 19.96 0.67 -0.46
CA ARG A 86 19.15 -0.19 0.42
C ARG A 86 17.66 0.07 0.26
N LEU A 87 17.25 1.34 0.18
CA LEU A 87 15.85 1.72 -0.05
C LEU A 87 15.37 1.29 -1.45
N PHE A 88 16.24 1.37 -2.46
CA PHE A 88 15.93 0.88 -3.81
C PHE A 88 15.69 -0.62 -3.83
N LYS A 89 16.47 -1.41 -3.07
CA LYS A 89 16.20 -2.85 -2.90
C LYS A 89 14.82 -3.12 -2.34
N ILE A 90 14.36 -2.32 -1.39
CA ILE A 90 12.98 -2.46 -0.88
C ILE A 90 11.96 -2.17 -1.99
N ILE A 91 12.17 -1.14 -2.83
CA ILE A 91 11.27 -0.85 -3.96
C ILE A 91 11.31 -1.99 -4.97
N GLU A 92 12.50 -2.51 -5.33
CA GLU A 92 12.67 -3.62 -6.25
C GLU A 92 11.91 -4.87 -5.78
N ASP A 93 11.97 -5.19 -4.48
CA ASP A 93 11.19 -6.28 -3.89
C ASP A 93 9.68 -5.99 -3.91
N LEU A 94 9.28 -4.76 -3.54
CA LEU A 94 7.87 -4.34 -3.48
C LEU A 94 7.16 -4.43 -4.83
N VAL A 95 7.85 -4.09 -5.93
CA VAL A 95 7.21 -4.02 -7.24
C VAL A 95 7.00 -5.40 -7.88
N GLN A 96 7.68 -6.45 -7.38
CA GLN A 96 7.48 -7.81 -7.90
C GLN A 96 6.04 -8.27 -7.67
N TRP A 97 5.46 -8.91 -8.70
CA TRP A 97 4.08 -9.40 -8.63
C TRP A 97 3.90 -10.45 -7.52
N GLU A 98 4.85 -11.33 -7.38
CA GLU A 98 4.89 -12.41 -6.41
C GLU A 98 4.89 -11.90 -4.96
N ASN A 99 5.39 -10.69 -4.75
CA ASN A 99 5.47 -10.03 -3.44
C ASN A 99 4.26 -9.16 -3.11
N THR A 100 3.24 -9.14 -3.95
CA THR A 100 2.03 -8.29 -3.74
C THR A 100 1.37 -8.52 -2.38
N ASN A 101 1.39 -9.76 -1.87
CA ASN A 101 0.85 -10.14 -0.57
C ASN A 101 1.92 -10.76 0.35
N ASN A 102 3.20 -10.53 0.07
CA ASN A 102 4.29 -11.02 0.89
C ASN A 102 4.45 -10.12 2.12
N GLU A 103 3.99 -10.61 3.28
CA GLU A 103 3.96 -9.82 4.51
C GLU A 103 5.35 -9.44 5.02
N GLU A 104 6.38 -10.23 4.74
CA GLU A 104 7.76 -9.89 5.09
C GLU A 104 8.24 -8.63 4.33
N VAL A 105 7.99 -8.59 3.01
CA VAL A 105 8.34 -7.45 2.16
C VAL A 105 7.52 -6.22 2.54
N LEU A 106 6.21 -6.38 2.74
CA LEU A 106 5.31 -5.30 3.13
C LEU A 106 5.67 -4.74 4.52
N SER A 107 6.01 -5.58 5.49
CA SER A 107 6.40 -5.14 6.83
C SER A 107 7.70 -4.35 6.83
N ARG A 108 8.70 -4.74 6.02
CA ARG A 108 9.93 -3.95 5.83
C ARG A 108 9.61 -2.55 5.29
N ALA A 109 8.76 -2.47 4.27
CA ALA A 109 8.36 -1.19 3.69
C ALA A 109 7.59 -0.31 4.69
N ARG A 110 6.62 -0.88 5.42
CA ARG A 110 5.86 -0.17 6.46
C ARG A 110 6.77 0.36 7.57
N ALA A 111 7.78 -0.40 7.97
CA ALA A 111 8.75 0.03 8.97
C ALA A 111 9.55 1.27 8.51
N GLU A 112 9.98 1.31 7.24
CA GLU A 112 10.68 2.48 6.68
C GLU A 112 9.76 3.70 6.57
N ILE A 113 8.51 3.51 6.16
CA ILE A 113 7.50 4.58 6.12
C ILE A 113 7.30 5.16 7.53
N LEU A 114 7.11 4.30 8.53
CA LEU A 114 6.90 4.72 9.91
C LEU A 114 8.15 5.43 10.48
N ARG A 115 9.35 4.94 10.19
CA ARG A 115 10.61 5.60 10.56
C ARG A 115 10.69 7.01 10.00
N SER A 116 10.45 7.16 8.71
CA SER A 116 10.46 8.45 8.02
C SER A 116 9.38 9.41 8.54
N TRP A 117 8.22 8.88 8.90
CA TRP A 117 7.16 9.67 9.52
C TRP A 117 7.55 10.17 10.91
N ARG A 118 8.14 9.32 11.75
CA ARG A 118 8.63 9.70 13.07
C ARG A 118 9.71 10.78 13.00
N ASP A 119 10.61 10.72 12.04
CA ASP A 119 11.59 11.79 11.78
C ASP A 119 10.89 13.11 11.44
N THR A 120 9.83 13.07 10.64
CA THR A 120 9.01 14.26 10.31
C THR A 120 8.29 14.80 11.52
N CYS A 121 7.75 13.96 12.39
CA CYS A 121 7.11 14.36 13.64
C CYS A 121 8.10 15.05 14.59
N GLU A 122 9.30 14.47 14.74
CA GLU A 122 10.35 15.06 15.59
C GLU A 122 10.79 16.45 15.10
N LEU A 123 10.89 16.65 13.78
CA LEU A 123 11.19 17.96 13.19
C LEU A 123 10.12 19.01 13.49
N ASN A 124 8.88 18.59 13.71
CA ASN A 124 7.73 19.44 13.91
C ASN A 124 7.20 19.46 15.35
N LYS A 125 7.92 18.89 16.31
CA LYS A 125 7.48 18.80 17.71
C LYS A 125 7.19 20.16 18.36
N ALA A 126 7.81 21.23 17.89
CA ALA A 126 7.57 22.61 18.36
C ALA A 126 6.44 23.33 17.58
N HIS A 127 5.79 22.67 16.63
CA HIS A 127 4.68 23.26 15.89
C HIS A 127 3.45 23.39 16.80
N PRO A 128 2.69 24.51 16.78
CA PRO A 128 1.53 24.74 17.66
C PRO A 128 0.46 23.62 17.57
N LEU A 129 0.31 23.02 16.40
CA LEU A 129 -0.62 21.92 16.16
C LEU A 129 0.09 20.55 16.12
N ALA A 130 1.23 20.41 16.81
CA ALA A 130 2.01 19.17 16.75
C ALA A 130 1.21 17.95 17.25
N ALA A 131 0.43 18.11 18.31
CA ALA A 131 -0.39 17.03 18.87
C ALA A 131 -1.49 16.54 17.92
N GLU A 132 -1.98 17.42 17.05
CA GLU A 132 -3.03 17.08 16.08
C GLU A 132 -2.47 16.54 14.78
N LEU A 133 -1.40 17.17 14.24
CA LEU A 133 -0.90 16.89 12.89
C LEU A 133 0.26 15.89 12.84
N PHE A 134 1.03 15.76 13.93
CA PHE A 134 2.29 15.01 13.94
C PHE A 134 2.31 13.92 15.03
N ASN A 135 1.31 13.03 14.98
CA ASN A 135 1.29 11.86 15.86
C ASN A 135 2.28 10.79 15.34
N PRO A 136 3.35 10.45 16.08
CA PRO A 136 4.37 9.49 15.62
C PRO A 136 3.88 8.05 15.50
N ASP A 137 2.74 7.73 16.10
CA ASP A 137 2.15 6.39 16.09
C ASP A 137 0.99 6.25 15.07
N LYS A 138 0.62 7.34 14.41
CA LYS A 138 -0.42 7.35 13.39
C LYS A 138 0.11 7.99 12.11
N LEU A 139 0.22 7.18 11.04
CA LEU A 139 0.56 7.68 9.71
C LEU A 139 -0.51 8.65 9.19
N PRO A 140 -0.14 9.62 8.33
CA PRO A 140 -1.11 10.45 7.66
C PRO A 140 -2.01 9.60 6.76
N ALA A 141 -3.26 9.99 6.63
CA ALA A 141 -4.20 9.35 5.73
C ALA A 141 -3.86 9.65 4.27
N PHE A 142 -4.14 8.69 3.41
CA PHE A 142 -4.05 8.82 1.95
C PHE A 142 -5.45 9.10 1.38
N HIS A 143 -5.56 10.08 0.49
CA HIS A 143 -6.82 10.36 -0.21
C HIS A 143 -6.57 10.48 -1.71
N ASP A 144 -7.32 9.68 -2.49
CA ASP A 144 -7.40 9.80 -3.95
C ASP A 144 -8.79 10.31 -4.35
N PRO A 145 -8.91 11.58 -4.77
CA PRO A 145 -10.20 12.17 -5.15
C PRO A 145 -10.67 11.74 -6.54
N PHE A 146 -9.84 11.05 -7.32
CA PHE A 146 -10.12 10.55 -8.66
C PHE A 146 -9.68 9.10 -8.81
N ALA A 147 -10.14 8.25 -7.88
CA ALA A 147 -9.60 6.92 -7.65
C ALA A 147 -9.77 5.95 -8.83
N GLY A 148 -10.77 6.15 -9.71
CA GLY A 148 -10.99 5.30 -10.87
C GLY A 148 -11.04 3.82 -10.51
N GLY A 149 -10.12 3.03 -11.08
CA GLY A 149 -10.00 1.60 -10.78
C GLY A 149 -9.34 1.26 -9.45
N GLY A 150 -9.04 2.24 -8.59
CA GLY A 150 -8.64 2.03 -7.20
C GLY A 150 -7.21 1.53 -6.96
N ALA A 151 -6.32 1.64 -7.94
CA ALA A 151 -4.95 1.13 -7.80
C ALA A 151 -4.16 1.83 -6.68
N LEU A 152 -4.20 3.16 -6.64
CA LEU A 152 -3.48 3.95 -5.62
C LEU A 152 -4.04 3.71 -4.21
N PRO A 153 -5.38 3.82 -3.96
CA PRO A 153 -5.92 3.58 -2.63
C PRO A 153 -5.68 2.14 -2.14
N LEU A 154 -5.73 1.14 -3.03
CA LEU A 154 -5.42 -0.25 -2.68
C LEU A 154 -3.98 -0.41 -2.20
N GLU A 155 -3.02 0.14 -2.94
CA GLU A 155 -1.61 0.01 -2.58
C GLU A 155 -1.23 0.88 -1.36
N ALA A 156 -1.89 2.03 -1.17
CA ALA A 156 -1.76 2.81 0.06
C ALA A 156 -2.19 1.99 1.30
N GLN A 157 -3.32 1.28 1.22
CA GLN A 157 -3.79 0.40 2.27
C GLN A 157 -2.81 -0.75 2.55
N ARG A 158 -2.23 -1.37 1.50
CA ARG A 158 -1.19 -2.41 1.66
C ARG A 158 0.04 -1.89 2.39
N LEU A 159 0.42 -0.65 2.13
CA LEU A 159 1.54 0.03 2.80
C LEU A 159 1.20 0.57 4.19
N GLY A 160 0.00 0.28 4.72
CA GLY A 160 -0.39 0.61 6.08
C GLY A 160 -0.98 2.01 6.27
N LEU A 161 -1.29 2.72 5.18
CA LEU A 161 -1.96 4.02 5.25
C LEU A 161 -3.48 3.84 5.39
N GLU A 162 -4.11 4.67 6.21
CA GLU A 162 -5.56 4.84 6.17
C GLU A 162 -5.93 5.43 4.80
N SER A 163 -6.72 4.68 4.01
CA SER A 163 -6.92 5.00 2.60
C SER A 163 -8.36 5.40 2.32
N HIS A 164 -8.51 6.58 1.74
CA HIS A 164 -9.78 7.15 1.30
C HIS A 164 -9.79 7.29 -0.21
N ALA A 165 -10.87 6.85 -0.84
CA ALA A 165 -11.08 6.92 -2.28
C ALA A 165 -12.41 7.58 -2.59
N SER A 166 -12.41 8.51 -3.53
CA SER A 166 -13.63 9.09 -4.09
C SER A 166 -13.55 9.18 -5.61
N ASP A 167 -14.70 9.17 -6.26
CA ASP A 167 -14.82 9.34 -7.70
C ASP A 167 -16.23 9.82 -8.04
N LEU A 168 -16.39 10.55 -9.14
CA LEU A 168 -17.70 10.96 -9.64
C LEU A 168 -18.45 9.81 -10.31
N ASN A 169 -17.72 8.81 -10.83
CA ASN A 169 -18.31 7.66 -11.49
C ASN A 169 -18.75 6.59 -10.47
N PRO A 170 -20.05 6.26 -10.39
CA PRO A 170 -20.55 5.27 -9.42
C PRO A 170 -19.96 3.86 -9.63
N VAL A 171 -19.55 3.52 -10.86
CA VAL A 171 -18.85 2.25 -11.12
C VAL A 171 -17.49 2.22 -10.45
N ALA A 172 -16.72 3.32 -10.56
CA ALA A 172 -15.44 3.45 -9.85
C ALA A 172 -15.62 3.35 -8.34
N VAL A 173 -16.64 4.01 -7.77
CA VAL A 173 -16.98 3.90 -6.34
C VAL A 173 -17.27 2.47 -5.95
N THR A 174 -18.04 1.74 -6.76
CA THR A 174 -18.37 0.32 -6.51
C THR A 174 -17.14 -0.57 -6.56
N ILE A 175 -16.25 -0.36 -7.53
CA ILE A 175 -14.97 -1.08 -7.63
C ILE A 175 -14.12 -0.84 -6.37
N ASN A 176 -13.97 0.41 -5.95
CA ASN A 176 -13.21 0.75 -4.74
C ASN A 176 -13.80 0.12 -3.48
N LYS A 177 -15.12 0.14 -3.32
CA LYS A 177 -15.79 -0.56 -2.20
C LYS A 177 -15.50 -2.04 -2.19
N ALA A 178 -15.57 -2.70 -3.34
CA ALA A 178 -15.29 -4.12 -3.48
C ALA A 178 -13.84 -4.49 -3.14
N MET A 179 -12.88 -3.58 -3.39
CA MET A 179 -11.46 -3.85 -3.16
C MET A 179 -10.95 -3.42 -1.80
N ILE A 180 -11.28 -2.21 -1.35
CA ILE A 180 -10.63 -1.60 -0.18
C ILE A 180 -11.55 -1.46 1.04
N GLU A 181 -12.86 -1.42 0.87
CA GLU A 181 -13.81 -1.24 1.98
C GLU A 181 -14.38 -2.57 2.48
N ILE A 182 -14.93 -3.38 1.59
CA ILE A 182 -15.64 -4.61 1.96
C ILE A 182 -14.69 -5.69 2.52
N PRO A 183 -13.57 -6.06 1.87
CA PRO A 183 -12.75 -7.16 2.34
C PRO A 183 -12.22 -6.98 3.78
N PRO A 184 -11.72 -5.79 4.20
CA PRO A 184 -11.29 -5.58 5.58
C PRO A 184 -12.44 -5.70 6.61
N LYS A 185 -13.65 -5.28 6.26
CA LYS A 185 -14.83 -5.38 7.16
C LYS A 185 -15.22 -6.81 7.50
N PHE A 186 -14.90 -7.76 6.62
CA PHE A 186 -15.20 -9.17 6.77
C PHE A 186 -13.98 -10.03 7.04
N ALA A 187 -12.82 -9.42 7.29
CA ALA A 187 -11.60 -10.14 7.60
C ALA A 187 -11.78 -11.02 8.85
N GLY A 188 -11.33 -12.27 8.75
CA GLY A 188 -11.39 -13.26 9.85
C GLY A 188 -12.78 -13.82 10.11
N ARG A 189 -13.83 -13.42 9.37
CA ARG A 189 -15.20 -13.93 9.55
C ARG A 189 -15.41 -15.23 8.77
N ALA A 190 -16.15 -16.15 9.36
CA ALA A 190 -16.63 -17.33 8.66
C ALA A 190 -17.67 -16.93 7.58
N PRO A 191 -17.80 -17.72 6.50
CA PRO A 191 -18.84 -17.52 5.51
C PRO A 191 -20.23 -17.67 6.14
N VAL A 192 -21.19 -16.90 5.68
CA VAL A 192 -22.59 -16.90 6.15
C VAL A 192 -23.54 -17.64 5.21
N GLY A 193 -23.10 -17.87 3.96
CA GLY A 193 -23.89 -18.61 2.97
C GLY A 193 -24.12 -20.07 3.36
N PRO A 194 -25.14 -20.72 2.77
CA PRO A 194 -25.46 -22.10 3.08
C PRO A 194 -24.24 -22.99 2.86
N ALA A 195 -23.95 -23.85 3.84
CA ALA A 195 -22.88 -24.82 3.69
C ALA A 195 -23.19 -25.72 2.48
N PRO A 196 -22.22 -26.00 1.60
CA PRO A 196 -22.42 -26.99 0.57
C PRO A 196 -22.79 -28.34 1.21
N ASP A 197 -23.65 -29.10 0.54
CA ASP A 197 -24.12 -30.41 1.04
C ASP A 197 -22.99 -31.44 1.04
N LEU A 198 -22.03 -31.22 1.95
CA LEU A 198 -20.84 -32.08 2.09
C LEU A 198 -21.16 -33.17 3.13
N ARG A 199 -21.45 -34.38 2.61
CA ARG A 199 -21.59 -35.59 3.46
C ARG A 199 -20.21 -36.06 3.92
N GLY A 200 -19.97 -36.15 5.25
CA GLY A 200 -18.79 -36.76 5.83
C GLY A 200 -17.72 -35.81 6.38
N LYS A 201 -16.46 -36.29 6.48
CA LYS A 201 -15.30 -35.60 7.09
C LYS A 201 -15.06 -34.16 6.60
N ALA A 202 -15.35 -33.88 5.34
CA ALA A 202 -15.20 -32.56 4.75
C ALA A 202 -16.07 -31.46 5.42
N SER A 203 -17.22 -31.84 5.99
CA SER A 203 -18.07 -30.93 6.74
C SER A 203 -17.46 -30.50 8.08
N GLN A 204 -16.79 -31.44 8.81
CA GLN A 204 -16.14 -31.14 10.08
C GLN A 204 -14.87 -30.28 9.91
N GLU A 205 -14.08 -30.53 8.88
CA GLU A 205 -12.89 -29.73 8.56
C GLU A 205 -13.25 -28.28 8.22
N MET A 206 -14.40 -28.04 7.62
CA MET A 206 -14.87 -26.71 7.27
C MET A 206 -15.32 -25.89 8.48
N PHE A 207 -15.86 -26.53 9.53
CA PHE A 207 -16.24 -25.85 10.78
C PHE A 207 -15.03 -25.56 11.68
N SER A 208 -13.94 -26.33 11.56
CA SER A 208 -12.70 -26.13 12.31
C SER A 208 -11.69 -25.20 11.61
N LYS A 209 -11.96 -24.77 10.38
CA LYS A 209 -11.07 -23.92 9.59
C LYS A 209 -10.98 -22.51 10.16
N GLN A 210 -9.78 -22.07 10.51
CA GLN A 210 -9.52 -20.67 10.80
C GLN A 210 -9.58 -19.86 9.49
N TRP A 211 -10.51 -18.93 9.41
CA TRP A 211 -10.69 -18.05 8.25
C TRP A 211 -9.73 -16.86 8.39
N GLN A 212 -8.70 -16.83 7.55
CA GLN A 212 -7.72 -15.74 7.52
C GLN A 212 -8.10 -14.69 6.45
N GLY A 213 -7.83 -13.40 6.77
CA GLY A 213 -8.15 -12.31 5.84
C GLY A 213 -9.59 -12.39 5.34
N ALA A 214 -9.83 -12.18 4.05
CA ALA A 214 -11.15 -12.21 3.43
C ALA A 214 -11.56 -13.58 2.88
N GLN A 215 -10.97 -14.70 3.35
CA GLN A 215 -11.27 -16.05 2.84
C GLN A 215 -12.74 -16.44 3.02
N GLY A 216 -13.36 -16.08 4.15
CA GLY A 216 -14.79 -16.36 4.38
C GLY A 216 -15.68 -15.61 3.41
N LEU A 217 -15.39 -14.34 3.13
CA LEU A 217 -16.09 -13.56 2.11
C LEU A 217 -15.92 -14.16 0.70
N ALA A 218 -14.69 -14.58 0.36
CA ALA A 218 -14.42 -15.24 -0.93
C ALA A 218 -15.21 -16.56 -1.06
N GLU A 219 -15.33 -17.33 0.03
CA GLU A 219 -16.16 -18.53 0.06
C GLU A 219 -17.64 -18.22 -0.10
N ASP A 220 -18.15 -17.14 0.51
CA ASP A 220 -19.55 -16.71 0.29
C ASP A 220 -19.78 -16.33 -1.17
N VAL A 221 -18.90 -15.54 -1.78
CA VAL A 221 -18.99 -15.21 -3.22
C VAL A 221 -19.03 -16.48 -4.08
N ARG A 222 -18.21 -17.48 -3.76
CA ARG A 222 -18.19 -18.77 -4.48
C ARG A 222 -19.49 -19.55 -4.31
N ARG A 223 -20.17 -19.44 -3.16
CA ARG A 223 -21.42 -20.16 -2.89
C ARG A 223 -22.65 -19.53 -3.55
N TYR A 224 -22.63 -18.21 -3.70
CA TYR A 224 -23.75 -17.45 -4.27
C TYR A 224 -23.58 -17.17 -5.77
N GLY A 225 -22.37 -17.25 -6.31
CA GLY A 225 -22.07 -17.05 -7.73
C GLY A 225 -21.95 -18.32 -8.51
#